data_3ed9fdd72cc08e6bff573a21445ee633
#
_entry.id   3ed9fdd72cc08e6bff573a21445ee633
#
_cell.length_a   1.000
_cell.length_b   1.000
_cell.length_c   1.000
_cell.angle_alpha   90.00
_cell.angle_beta   90.00
_cell.angle_gamma   90.00
#
_symmetry.space_group_name_H-M   'P 1'
#
loop_
_entity.id
_entity.type
_entity.pdbx_description
1 polymer ?
#
loop_
_entity_poly.entity_id
_entity_poly.type
_entity_poly.pdbx_seq_one_letter_code
_entity_poly.pdbx_strand_id
1 'polypeptide(L)'
;MSSDPYQQQRIECVQALHQSPTQIVAALSGGGTLVLGDLLSVPGGSRTLIEATVPYSFESISNYIGRVPEQFCCSRTARTLAMTAFFHARRILRSEILRKQGHVDIEQISPKTVDVSHKIEDISESAIFRSAQFVEPVDLGELDAYRHVIGIGCTASLITDRQKMGEHRVYVAVQTLQQTIQFSLRLQKDARTRWEEERLVADLILNVIETARRELYKHTDIQRSGGRKGGETVFPALIDRSLYNCPLYEQIPLNLKSGEVVQGKQVVGSPLLVDLFFGKLGAVLWTNNEIRHSIAQADMASLAISFNPHAEFTQAIFPGSFSPIHQGHVEMLKIAEQRLQTKVVLEMSVQNVNKPALDYIDLEHRLEHINKVTPNQAVWLTQAPLFVRKAELFPGTTFVVGSDTLKRFADLRFYHENTHKLHDILRQIAFYNCRFLIFARQSKSGLESLDTLEIPDMLRSLCDDVPPSVFTMDISSSDLRRQEPP
;
A
#
# COMPACT_ATOMS: atom_id res chain seq x y z
N MET A 1 -9.50 44.40 11.92
CA MET A 1 -9.17 43.01 11.51
C MET A 1 -8.12 43.14 10.47
N SER A 2 -6.88 42.73 10.73
CA SER A 2 -5.80 42.70 9.71
C SER A 2 -6.24 41.73 8.65
N SER A 3 -6.36 42.18 7.38
CA SER A 3 -6.63 41.30 6.24
C SER A 3 -5.50 40.28 6.13
N ASP A 4 -5.85 39.01 6.09
CA ASP A 4 -4.88 37.90 5.90
C ASP A 4 -4.10 38.18 4.60
N PRO A 5 -2.77 38.37 4.65
CA PRO A 5 -1.99 38.87 3.51
C PRO A 5 -1.97 37.87 2.33
N TYR A 6 -2.27 36.60 2.54
CA TYR A 6 -2.23 35.55 1.52
C TYR A 6 -3.61 35.02 1.12
N GLN A 7 -4.68 35.67 1.54
CA GLN A 7 -6.05 35.24 1.19
C GLN A 7 -6.26 35.23 -0.33
N GLN A 8 -5.76 36.24 -1.02
CA GLN A 8 -5.90 36.33 -2.49
C GLN A 8 -5.16 35.20 -3.21
N GLN A 9 -3.94 34.87 -2.78
CA GLN A 9 -3.16 33.77 -3.38
C GLN A 9 -3.84 32.41 -3.17
N ARG A 10 -4.48 32.18 -2.01
CA ARG A 10 -5.28 30.95 -1.77
C ARG A 10 -6.47 30.87 -2.71
N ILE A 11 -7.21 31.98 -2.88
CA ILE A 11 -8.35 32.03 -3.80
C ILE A 11 -7.90 31.71 -5.21
N GLU A 12 -6.83 32.33 -5.71
CA GLU A 12 -6.28 32.08 -7.04
C GLU A 12 -5.80 30.65 -7.22
N CYS A 13 -5.12 30.08 -6.21
CA CYS A 13 -4.69 28.68 -6.20
C CYS A 13 -5.88 27.73 -6.31
N VAL A 14 -6.92 27.94 -5.50
CA VAL A 14 -8.13 27.12 -5.50
C VAL A 14 -8.94 27.29 -6.78
N GLN A 15 -9.03 28.51 -7.34
CA GLN A 15 -9.67 28.75 -8.64
C GLN A 15 -8.98 27.98 -9.76
N ALA A 16 -7.66 28.05 -9.83
CA ALA A 16 -6.87 27.29 -10.81
C ALA A 16 -7.06 25.78 -10.67
N LEU A 17 -7.15 25.28 -9.43
CA LEU A 17 -7.44 23.89 -9.14
C LEU A 17 -8.84 23.49 -9.62
N HIS A 18 -9.87 24.28 -9.34
CA HIS A 18 -11.26 24.03 -9.77
C HIS A 18 -11.48 24.13 -11.30
N GLN A 19 -10.59 24.80 -12.00
CA GLN A 19 -10.57 24.88 -13.47
C GLN A 19 -9.82 23.71 -14.11
N SER A 20 -9.06 22.93 -13.33
CA SER A 20 -8.35 21.74 -13.80
C SER A 20 -9.24 20.49 -13.71
N PRO A 21 -8.91 19.40 -14.40
CA PRO A 21 -9.62 18.12 -14.23
C PRO A 21 -9.26 17.38 -12.94
N THR A 22 -8.45 17.98 -12.06
CA THR A 22 -7.98 17.34 -10.83
C THR A 22 -9.11 17.09 -9.84
N GLN A 23 -9.21 15.86 -9.37
CA GLN A 23 -10.17 15.43 -8.35
C GLN A 23 -9.44 14.96 -7.09
N ILE A 24 -9.97 15.28 -5.91
CA ILE A 24 -9.30 15.11 -4.64
C ILE A 24 -10.18 14.31 -3.68
N VAL A 25 -9.57 13.33 -3.00
CA VAL A 25 -10.06 12.78 -1.74
C VAL A 25 -9.04 13.05 -0.66
N ALA A 26 -9.48 13.63 0.47
CA ALA A 26 -8.58 14.05 1.55
C ALA A 26 -8.89 13.35 2.86
N ALA A 27 -7.84 12.92 3.57
CA ALA A 27 -7.89 12.40 4.93
C ALA A 27 -6.90 13.18 5.81
N LEU A 28 -7.42 14.04 6.69
CA LEU A 28 -6.64 15.00 7.46
C LEU A 28 -6.76 14.73 8.96
N SER A 29 -5.63 14.60 9.65
CA SER A 29 -5.59 14.33 11.10
C SER A 29 -4.58 15.23 11.82
N GLY A 30 -4.99 15.78 12.94
CA GLY A 30 -4.11 16.57 13.81
C GLY A 30 -3.91 18.03 13.40
N GLY A 31 -4.15 18.40 12.13
CA GLY A 31 -4.04 19.77 11.62
C GLY A 31 -4.27 19.86 10.12
N GLY A 32 -4.36 21.11 9.62
CA GLY A 32 -4.53 21.44 8.21
C GLY A 32 -5.98 21.40 7.70
N THR A 33 -6.96 21.28 8.59
CA THR A 33 -8.38 21.19 8.22
C THR A 33 -8.93 22.48 7.63
N LEU A 34 -8.29 23.63 7.86
CA LEU A 34 -8.66 24.92 7.22
C LEU A 34 -8.60 24.85 5.69
N VAL A 35 -7.80 23.94 5.11
CA VAL A 35 -7.77 23.72 3.64
C VAL A 35 -9.15 23.35 3.09
N LEU A 36 -9.99 22.65 3.86
CA LEU A 36 -11.34 22.29 3.43
C LEU A 36 -12.22 23.53 3.28
N GLY A 37 -12.09 24.47 4.22
CA GLY A 37 -12.74 25.78 4.12
C GLY A 37 -12.28 26.57 2.90
N ASP A 38 -10.97 26.59 2.63
CA ASP A 38 -10.42 27.25 1.44
C ASP A 38 -10.96 26.63 0.14
N LEU A 39 -10.96 25.30 0.02
CA LEU A 39 -11.46 24.58 -1.15
C LEU A 39 -12.97 24.81 -1.37
N LEU A 40 -13.78 24.85 -0.31
CA LEU A 40 -15.23 24.93 -0.43
C LEU A 40 -15.77 26.37 -0.47
N SER A 41 -15.00 27.36 -0.01
CA SER A 41 -15.40 28.77 -0.07
C SER A 41 -15.28 29.40 -1.46
N VAL A 42 -14.53 28.76 -2.37
CA VAL A 42 -14.38 29.19 -3.76
C VAL A 42 -15.35 28.41 -4.65
N PRO A 43 -16.14 29.07 -5.52
CA PRO A 43 -17.08 28.38 -6.41
C PRO A 43 -16.37 27.37 -7.33
N GLY A 44 -16.90 26.14 -7.42
CA GLY A 44 -16.34 25.09 -8.25
C GLY A 44 -15.88 23.84 -7.48
N GLY A 45 -15.98 23.83 -6.16
CA GLY A 45 -15.55 22.73 -5.29
C GLY A 45 -16.11 21.35 -5.69
N SER A 46 -17.34 21.28 -6.21
CA SER A 46 -17.97 20.02 -6.67
C SER A 46 -17.28 19.37 -7.87
N ARG A 47 -16.45 20.08 -8.62
CA ARG A 47 -15.64 19.52 -9.69
C ARG A 47 -14.35 18.90 -9.19
N THR A 48 -13.88 19.34 -8.01
CA THR A 48 -12.55 19.02 -7.49
C THR A 48 -12.60 18.09 -6.28
N LEU A 49 -13.47 18.38 -5.29
CA LEU A 49 -13.52 17.61 -4.05
C LEU A 49 -14.55 16.48 -4.16
N ILE A 50 -14.06 15.23 -4.19
CA ILE A 50 -14.93 14.03 -4.16
C ILE A 50 -15.37 13.76 -2.72
N GLU A 51 -14.41 13.73 -1.77
CA GLU A 51 -14.65 13.41 -0.37
C GLU A 51 -13.57 14.04 0.50
N ALA A 52 -13.92 14.43 1.73
CA ALA A 52 -12.97 14.79 2.75
C ALA A 52 -13.38 14.19 4.09
N THR A 53 -12.42 13.57 4.78
CA THR A 53 -12.61 12.97 6.10
C THR A 53 -11.58 13.50 7.08
N VAL A 54 -11.99 13.60 8.36
CA VAL A 54 -11.12 14.03 9.46
C VAL A 54 -11.05 12.92 10.50
N PRO A 55 -10.30 11.84 10.26
CA PRO A 55 -10.13 10.76 11.23
C PRO A 55 -9.22 11.24 12.37
N TYR A 56 -9.82 11.72 13.47
CA TYR A 56 -9.09 12.42 14.52
C TYR A 56 -8.76 11.55 15.74
N SER A 57 -9.68 10.68 16.17
CA SER A 57 -9.44 9.77 17.29
C SER A 57 -8.59 8.57 16.89
N PHE A 58 -8.04 7.89 17.89
CA PHE A 58 -7.28 6.64 17.72
C PHE A 58 -8.07 5.61 16.89
N GLU A 59 -9.31 5.36 17.29
CA GLU A 59 -10.19 4.41 16.64
C GLU A 59 -10.55 4.86 15.22
N SER A 60 -10.81 6.16 15.03
CA SER A 60 -11.17 6.70 13.72
C SER A 60 -10.05 6.54 12.70
N ILE A 61 -8.79 6.86 13.07
CA ILE A 61 -7.64 6.64 12.19
C ILE A 61 -7.48 5.14 11.92
N SER A 62 -7.51 4.32 12.98
CA SER A 62 -7.30 2.87 12.86
C SER A 62 -8.35 2.23 11.95
N ASN A 63 -9.61 2.62 12.07
CA ASN A 63 -10.70 2.17 11.20
C ASN A 63 -10.54 2.67 9.77
N TYR A 64 -10.15 3.93 9.58
CA TYR A 64 -9.98 4.51 8.25
C TYR A 64 -8.89 3.79 7.44
N ILE A 65 -7.74 3.48 8.07
CA ILE A 65 -6.62 2.80 7.42
C ILE A 65 -6.68 1.26 7.54
N GLY A 66 -7.68 0.71 8.26
CA GLY A 66 -7.87 -0.73 8.45
C GLY A 66 -6.88 -1.38 9.42
N ARG A 67 -6.14 -0.62 10.22
CA ARG A 67 -5.21 -1.12 11.25
C ARG A 67 -4.79 -0.03 12.24
N VAL A 68 -4.26 -0.45 13.38
CA VAL A 68 -3.58 0.48 14.30
C VAL A 68 -2.22 0.87 13.70
N PRO A 69 -1.94 2.16 13.45
CA PRO A 69 -0.62 2.60 12.99
C PRO A 69 0.43 2.47 14.09
N GLU A 70 1.67 2.17 13.74
CA GLU A 70 2.78 2.12 14.70
C GLU A 70 3.03 3.49 15.35
N GLN A 71 2.85 4.56 14.58
CA GLN A 71 2.87 5.95 15.04
C GLN A 71 1.79 6.75 14.30
N PHE A 72 1.01 7.55 15.04
CA PHE A 72 -0.08 8.34 14.48
C PHE A 72 0.40 9.53 13.66
N CYS A 73 1.47 10.21 14.10
CA CYS A 73 2.04 11.35 13.40
C CYS A 73 3.42 11.01 12.86
N CYS A 74 3.45 10.42 11.67
CA CYS A 74 4.67 10.10 10.92
C CYS A 74 4.38 10.06 9.41
N SER A 75 5.44 10.07 8.60
CA SER A 75 5.36 10.04 7.14
C SER A 75 4.62 8.79 6.62
N ARG A 76 4.85 7.63 7.24
CA ARG A 76 4.19 6.39 6.86
C ARG A 76 2.67 6.44 7.07
N THR A 77 2.21 7.00 8.18
CA THR A 77 0.77 7.17 8.44
C THR A 77 0.14 8.16 7.47
N ALA A 78 0.82 9.28 7.16
CA ALA A 78 0.35 10.22 6.13
C ALA A 78 0.22 9.55 4.76
N ARG A 79 1.23 8.76 4.32
CA ARG A 79 1.15 8.00 3.06
C ARG A 79 0.04 6.95 3.07
N THR A 80 -0.14 6.26 4.19
CA THR A 80 -1.25 5.29 4.33
C THR A 80 -2.61 5.96 4.21
N LEU A 81 -2.80 7.14 4.84
CA LEU A 81 -4.02 7.94 4.68
C LEU A 81 -4.22 8.36 3.22
N ALA A 82 -3.17 8.83 2.54
CA ALA A 82 -3.22 9.23 1.13
C ALA A 82 -3.60 8.05 0.21
N MET A 83 -3.01 6.87 0.43
CA MET A 83 -3.31 5.66 -0.32
C MET A 83 -4.76 5.21 -0.08
N THR A 84 -5.23 5.22 1.17
CA THR A 84 -6.62 4.89 1.50
C THR A 84 -7.59 5.86 0.85
N ALA A 85 -7.30 7.17 0.90
CA ALA A 85 -8.08 8.22 0.24
C ALA A 85 -8.15 7.99 -1.28
N PHE A 86 -7.02 7.64 -1.92
CA PHE A 86 -6.98 7.34 -3.34
C PHE A 86 -7.83 6.11 -3.72
N PHE A 87 -7.82 5.05 -2.92
CA PHE A 87 -8.69 3.89 -3.15
C PHE A 87 -10.18 4.19 -2.89
N HIS A 88 -10.49 5.09 -1.93
CA HIS A 88 -11.86 5.58 -1.75
C HIS A 88 -12.36 6.31 -3.00
N ALA A 89 -11.55 7.22 -3.57
CA ALA A 89 -11.87 7.90 -4.82
C ALA A 89 -12.16 6.89 -5.94
N ARG A 90 -11.28 5.89 -6.09
CA ARG A 90 -11.44 4.84 -7.10
C ARG A 90 -12.78 4.12 -6.96
N ARG A 91 -13.15 3.74 -5.73
CA ARG A 91 -14.43 3.06 -5.46
C ARG A 91 -15.62 3.93 -5.82
N ILE A 92 -15.60 5.22 -5.46
CA ILE A 92 -16.68 6.18 -5.74
C ILE A 92 -16.83 6.36 -7.25
N LEU A 93 -15.73 6.66 -7.96
CA LEU A 93 -15.74 6.89 -9.40
C LEU A 93 -16.16 5.64 -10.19
N ARG A 94 -15.70 4.45 -9.77
CA ARG A 94 -16.13 3.20 -10.39
C ARG A 94 -17.64 3.00 -10.26
N SER A 95 -18.22 3.26 -9.09
CA SER A 95 -19.67 3.18 -8.88
C SER A 95 -20.41 4.16 -9.79
N GLU A 96 -19.87 5.35 -10.03
CA GLU A 96 -20.45 6.33 -10.97
C GLU A 96 -20.36 5.86 -12.43
N ILE A 97 -19.23 5.27 -12.84
CA ILE A 97 -19.03 4.72 -14.18
C ILE A 97 -20.05 3.60 -14.45
N LEU A 98 -20.12 2.61 -13.54
CA LEU A 98 -21.03 1.48 -13.66
C LEU A 98 -22.52 1.93 -13.72
N ARG A 99 -22.88 2.95 -12.92
CA ARG A 99 -24.23 3.54 -12.97
C ARG A 99 -24.51 4.20 -14.32
N LYS A 100 -23.56 4.96 -14.89
CA LYS A 100 -23.71 5.60 -16.20
C LYS A 100 -23.82 4.59 -17.34
N GLN A 101 -23.24 3.40 -17.18
CA GLN A 101 -23.33 2.29 -18.14
C GLN A 101 -24.60 1.43 -17.97
N GLY A 102 -25.47 1.75 -17.00
CA GLY A 102 -26.72 1.00 -16.75
C GLY A 102 -26.52 -0.38 -16.10
N HIS A 103 -25.34 -0.62 -15.49
CA HIS A 103 -25.00 -1.93 -14.91
C HIS A 103 -25.39 -2.09 -13.45
N VAL A 104 -25.88 -1.04 -12.78
CA VAL A 104 -26.24 -1.07 -11.34
C VAL A 104 -27.55 -0.30 -11.10
N ASP A 105 -28.57 -0.99 -10.60
CA ASP A 105 -29.78 -0.38 -10.06
C ASP A 105 -29.47 0.31 -8.71
N ILE A 106 -29.97 1.53 -8.53
CA ILE A 106 -29.78 2.37 -7.34
C ILE A 106 -30.27 1.69 -6.06
N GLU A 107 -31.26 0.80 -6.15
CA GLU A 107 -31.82 0.07 -5.02
C GLU A 107 -30.87 -0.94 -4.37
N GLN A 108 -29.83 -1.41 -5.09
CA GLN A 108 -28.82 -2.32 -4.55
C GLN A 108 -27.66 -1.62 -3.82
N ILE A 109 -27.56 -0.29 -3.93
CA ILE A 109 -26.50 0.53 -3.29
C ILE A 109 -26.96 1.08 -1.94
N SER A 110 -28.26 1.03 -1.63
CA SER A 110 -28.74 1.40 -0.29
C SER A 110 -28.08 0.50 0.75
N PRO A 111 -27.36 1.06 1.74
CA PRO A 111 -26.96 0.27 2.86
C PRO A 111 -28.25 -0.24 3.50
N LYS A 112 -28.51 -1.55 3.39
CA LYS A 112 -29.51 -2.17 4.25
C LYS A 112 -29.15 -1.69 5.64
N THR A 113 -30.06 -0.97 6.28
CA THR A 113 -29.96 -0.56 7.68
C THR A 113 -29.58 -1.81 8.48
N VAL A 114 -28.29 -1.93 8.79
CA VAL A 114 -27.82 -2.95 9.71
C VAL A 114 -28.36 -2.49 11.04
N ASP A 115 -29.26 -3.27 11.60
CA ASP A 115 -29.79 -3.06 12.93
C ASP A 115 -28.60 -3.02 13.91
N VAL A 116 -28.29 -1.84 14.41
CA VAL A 116 -27.10 -1.52 15.21
C VAL A 116 -27.17 -2.14 16.61
N SER A 117 -28.24 -2.89 16.92
CA SER A 117 -28.49 -3.42 18.27
C SER A 117 -27.76 -4.72 18.63
N HIS A 118 -27.06 -5.39 17.68
CA HIS A 118 -26.32 -6.61 17.97
C HIS A 118 -24.87 -6.59 17.46
N LYS A 119 -23.95 -6.50 18.43
CA LYS A 119 -22.53 -6.85 18.43
C LYS A 119 -21.59 -6.01 17.55
N ILE A 120 -20.97 -5.03 18.20
CA ILE A 120 -19.82 -4.25 17.72
C ILE A 120 -18.61 -5.11 17.31
N GLU A 121 -18.52 -6.37 17.75
CA GLU A 121 -17.43 -7.29 17.41
C GLU A 121 -17.47 -7.82 15.97
N ASP A 122 -18.65 -7.92 15.35
CA ASP A 122 -18.81 -8.47 13.98
C ASP A 122 -18.54 -7.45 12.83
N ILE A 123 -18.49 -6.16 13.13
CA ILE A 123 -18.37 -5.11 12.10
C ILE A 123 -16.92 -4.96 11.61
N SER A 124 -15.92 -5.21 12.45
CA SER A 124 -14.51 -5.03 12.10
C SER A 124 -14.00 -6.09 11.10
N GLU A 125 -14.41 -7.34 11.24
CA GLU A 125 -13.94 -8.44 10.38
C GLU A 125 -14.66 -8.50 9.04
N SER A 126 -15.96 -8.20 8.97
CA SER A 126 -16.71 -8.17 7.71
C SER A 126 -16.29 -6.98 6.82
N ALA A 127 -15.91 -5.84 7.41
CA ALA A 127 -15.37 -4.70 6.68
C ALA A 127 -13.97 -4.97 6.13
N ILE A 128 -13.12 -5.70 6.87
CA ILE A 128 -11.78 -6.11 6.46
C ILE A 128 -11.87 -7.09 5.27
N PHE A 129 -12.80 -8.05 5.30
CA PHE A 129 -13.01 -8.99 4.21
C PHE A 129 -13.65 -8.34 2.97
N ARG A 130 -14.48 -7.31 3.15
CA ARG A 130 -15.04 -6.52 2.02
C ARG A 130 -14.04 -5.55 1.42
N SER A 131 -13.07 -5.05 2.20
CA SER A 131 -11.97 -4.21 1.66
C SER A 131 -10.91 -5.04 0.92
N ALA A 132 -10.79 -6.32 1.25
CA ALA A 132 -9.97 -7.30 0.54
C ALA A 132 -10.68 -7.93 -0.67
N GLN A 133 -11.93 -7.53 -0.95
CA GLN A 133 -12.61 -7.93 -2.18
C GLN A 133 -11.85 -7.37 -3.36
N PHE A 134 -11.17 -8.29 -4.03
CA PHE A 134 -10.66 -8.27 -5.38
C PHE A 134 -10.77 -6.90 -6.05
N VAL A 135 -9.64 -6.31 -6.31
CA VAL A 135 -9.57 -5.34 -7.39
C VAL A 135 -9.90 -6.14 -8.65
N GLU A 136 -11.17 -6.15 -9.04
CA GLU A 136 -11.53 -6.67 -10.35
C GLU A 136 -10.69 -5.93 -11.40
N PRO A 137 -10.21 -6.63 -12.43
CA PRO A 137 -9.41 -6.03 -13.48
C PRO A 137 -10.09 -4.75 -13.99
N VAL A 138 -9.33 -3.66 -14.02
CA VAL A 138 -9.85 -2.36 -14.46
C VAL A 138 -9.76 -2.33 -15.98
N ASP A 139 -10.86 -2.03 -16.66
CA ASP A 139 -10.85 -1.79 -18.10
C ASP A 139 -9.98 -0.55 -18.43
N LEU A 140 -9.42 -0.53 -19.66
CA LEU A 140 -8.60 0.58 -20.15
C LEU A 140 -9.29 1.94 -20.03
N GLY A 141 -10.62 1.99 -20.23
CA GLY A 141 -11.43 3.20 -20.07
C GLY A 141 -11.55 3.68 -18.62
N GLU A 142 -11.51 2.77 -17.64
CA GLU A 142 -11.56 3.12 -16.23
C GLU A 142 -10.24 3.78 -15.74
N LEU A 143 -9.08 3.37 -16.27
CA LEU A 143 -7.81 3.98 -15.87
C LEU A 143 -7.72 5.46 -16.21
N ASP A 144 -8.32 5.88 -17.32
CA ASP A 144 -8.35 7.28 -17.71
C ASP A 144 -9.12 8.13 -16.69
N ALA A 145 -10.16 7.58 -16.07
CA ALA A 145 -10.92 8.26 -15.02
C ALA A 145 -10.08 8.54 -13.76
N TYR A 146 -9.04 7.75 -13.49
CA TYR A 146 -8.20 7.92 -12.30
C TYR A 146 -6.94 8.76 -12.53
N ARG A 147 -6.64 9.15 -13.77
CA ARG A 147 -5.42 9.89 -14.13
C ARG A 147 -5.27 11.22 -13.38
N HIS A 148 -6.38 11.87 -13.08
CA HIS A 148 -6.41 13.18 -12.43
C HIS A 148 -6.81 13.11 -10.96
N VAL A 149 -6.88 11.90 -10.39
CA VAL A 149 -7.25 11.69 -8.99
C VAL A 149 -6.04 11.83 -8.08
N ILE A 150 -6.21 12.58 -7.01
CA ILE A 150 -5.24 12.80 -5.95
C ILE A 150 -5.84 12.35 -4.61
N GLY A 151 -5.26 11.34 -3.99
CA GLY A 151 -5.49 11.00 -2.59
C GLY A 151 -4.54 11.78 -1.70
N ILE A 152 -5.07 12.52 -0.72
CA ILE A 152 -4.27 13.34 0.22
C ILE A 152 -4.37 12.73 1.61
N GLY A 153 -3.23 12.57 2.27
CA GLY A 153 -3.12 12.22 3.67
C GLY A 153 -2.29 13.22 4.43
N CYS A 154 -2.82 13.73 5.54
CA CYS A 154 -2.08 14.60 6.44
C CYS A 154 -2.13 14.07 7.86
N THR A 155 -0.98 14.07 8.54
CA THR A 155 -0.90 13.91 9.99
C THR A 155 -0.06 15.04 10.58
N ALA A 156 -0.57 15.69 11.63
CA ALA A 156 0.14 16.76 12.28
C ALA A 156 0.10 16.62 13.81
N SER A 157 1.18 17.04 14.44
CA SER A 157 1.30 17.20 15.89
C SER A 157 1.64 18.66 16.17
N LEU A 158 0.62 19.45 16.41
CA LEU A 158 0.69 20.90 16.59
C LEU A 158 0.56 21.29 18.08
N ILE A 159 0.68 22.57 18.38
CA ILE A 159 0.49 23.10 19.73
C ILE A 159 -0.86 22.68 20.32
N THR A 160 -0.87 22.35 21.62
CA THR A 160 -2.06 21.97 22.38
C THR A 160 -2.17 22.82 23.63
N ASP A 161 -3.29 22.70 24.35
CA ASP A 161 -3.54 23.30 25.66
C ASP A 161 -2.59 22.81 26.75
N ARG A 162 -1.90 21.68 26.53
CA ARG A 162 -0.90 21.12 27.44
C ARG A 162 0.50 21.27 26.83
N GLN A 163 1.49 21.50 27.70
CA GLN A 163 2.87 21.51 27.25
C GLN A 163 3.28 20.11 26.74
N LYS A 164 3.57 20.02 25.45
CA LYS A 164 4.03 18.78 24.82
C LYS A 164 5.55 18.64 24.95
N MET A 165 6.02 17.46 25.35
CA MET A 165 7.43 17.11 25.30
C MET A 165 7.90 16.84 23.86
N GLY A 166 7.04 16.26 23.01
CA GLY A 166 7.34 15.93 21.63
C GLY A 166 7.45 17.15 20.70
N GLU A 167 8.04 16.95 19.52
CA GLU A 167 8.20 17.98 18.48
C GLU A 167 6.84 18.35 17.86
N HIS A 168 6.72 19.62 17.42
CA HIS A 168 5.68 20.03 16.50
C HIS A 168 6.11 19.64 15.08
N ARG A 169 5.31 18.83 14.40
CA ARG A 169 5.67 18.27 13.12
C ARG A 169 4.46 17.97 12.26
N VAL A 170 4.66 18.02 10.97
CA VAL A 170 3.63 17.81 9.95
C VAL A 170 4.17 16.85 8.90
N TYR A 171 3.33 15.93 8.47
CA TYR A 171 3.57 15.05 7.33
C TYR A 171 2.37 15.14 6.41
N VAL A 172 2.61 15.50 5.15
CA VAL A 172 1.60 15.53 4.10
C VAL A 172 2.05 14.57 3.01
N ALA A 173 1.16 13.71 2.58
CA ALA A 173 1.42 12.79 1.49
C ALA A 173 0.34 12.86 0.42
N VAL A 174 0.74 12.58 -0.80
CA VAL A 174 -0.12 12.47 -1.96
C VAL A 174 0.10 11.12 -2.62
N GLN A 175 -1.01 10.47 -2.95
CA GLN A 175 -1.04 9.30 -3.81
C GLN A 175 -1.81 9.61 -5.09
N THR A 176 -1.20 9.29 -6.21
CA THR A 176 -1.85 9.29 -7.52
C THR A 176 -1.75 7.92 -8.17
N LEU A 177 -2.27 7.77 -9.38
CA LEU A 177 -2.14 6.54 -10.17
C LEU A 177 -0.67 6.09 -10.31
N GLN A 178 0.26 7.04 -10.52
CA GLN A 178 1.63 6.74 -10.95
C GLN A 178 2.70 7.12 -9.92
N GLN A 179 2.36 7.81 -8.84
CA GLN A 179 3.38 8.31 -7.92
C GLN A 179 2.88 8.47 -6.49
N THR A 180 3.82 8.37 -5.58
CA THR A 180 3.68 8.79 -4.19
C THR A 180 4.61 9.97 -3.93
N ILE A 181 4.08 11.06 -3.39
CA ILE A 181 4.83 12.23 -2.96
C ILE A 181 4.60 12.40 -1.47
N GLN A 182 5.63 12.74 -0.72
CA GLN A 182 5.49 13.12 0.68
C GLN A 182 6.28 14.37 0.98
N PHE A 183 5.75 15.17 1.91
CA PHE A 183 6.45 16.31 2.50
C PHE A 183 6.43 16.20 4.02
N SER A 184 7.50 16.67 4.65
CA SER A 184 7.60 16.79 6.10
C SER A 184 8.08 18.17 6.48
N LEU A 185 7.58 18.67 7.61
CA LEU A 185 7.95 19.94 8.19
C LEU A 185 8.03 19.81 9.70
N ARG A 186 9.15 20.19 10.29
CA ARG A 186 9.30 20.37 11.74
C ARG A 186 9.12 21.84 12.06
N LEU A 187 8.25 22.13 13.03
CA LEU A 187 7.91 23.48 13.44
C LEU A 187 8.68 23.85 14.72
N GLN A 188 9.14 25.09 14.79
CA GLN A 188 9.72 25.65 15.99
C GLN A 188 8.63 25.80 17.05
N LYS A 189 8.84 25.21 18.24
CA LYS A 189 7.93 25.33 19.37
C LYS A 189 7.81 26.79 19.83
N ASP A 190 6.64 27.13 20.33
CA ASP A 190 6.31 28.42 20.94
C ASP A 190 6.50 29.64 20.00
N ALA A 191 6.74 29.39 18.71
CA ALA A 191 6.94 30.44 17.71
C ALA A 191 5.62 30.92 17.08
N ARG A 192 4.53 30.20 17.30
CA ARG A 192 3.18 30.45 16.71
C ARG A 192 2.09 30.09 17.70
N THR A 193 0.91 30.62 17.48
CA THR A 193 -0.34 30.15 18.10
C THR A 193 -0.84 28.89 17.39
N ARG A 194 -1.77 28.16 18.00
CA ARG A 194 -2.45 27.01 17.39
C ARG A 194 -3.09 27.37 16.04
N TRP A 195 -3.69 28.52 15.95
CA TRP A 195 -4.32 29.01 14.71
C TRP A 195 -3.30 29.24 13.60
N GLU A 196 -2.17 29.84 13.93
CA GLU A 196 -1.10 30.10 12.95
C GLU A 196 -0.44 28.80 12.48
N GLU A 197 -0.23 27.79 13.36
CA GLU A 197 0.23 26.48 12.93
C GLU A 197 -0.80 25.78 12.04
N GLU A 198 -2.08 25.82 12.40
CA GLU A 198 -3.16 25.23 11.59
C GLU A 198 -3.24 25.88 10.20
N ARG A 199 -3.12 27.21 10.13
CA ARG A 199 -3.11 27.94 8.85
C ARG A 199 -1.91 27.58 8.00
N LEU A 200 -0.72 27.51 8.60
CA LEU A 200 0.52 27.10 7.93
C LEU A 200 0.39 25.68 7.32
N VAL A 201 -0.20 24.76 8.07
CA VAL A 201 -0.41 23.39 7.58
C VAL A 201 -1.40 23.36 6.41
N ALA A 202 -2.46 24.14 6.47
CA ALA A 202 -3.42 24.24 5.38
C ALA A 202 -2.79 24.84 4.12
N ASP A 203 -1.96 25.88 4.25
CA ASP A 203 -1.22 26.48 3.14
C ASP A 203 -0.17 25.49 2.57
N LEU A 204 0.50 24.71 3.41
CA LEU A 204 1.36 23.63 2.98
C LEU A 204 0.58 22.58 2.15
N ILE A 205 -0.61 22.17 2.61
CA ILE A 205 -1.44 21.21 1.88
C ILE A 205 -1.85 21.77 0.52
N LEU A 206 -2.25 23.05 0.40
CA LEU A 206 -2.56 23.65 -0.90
C LEU A 206 -1.35 23.65 -1.84
N ASN A 207 -0.16 24.02 -1.36
CA ASN A 207 1.07 23.97 -2.14
C ASN A 207 1.44 22.53 -2.55
N VAL A 208 1.19 21.54 -1.68
CA VAL A 208 1.40 20.11 -2.00
C VAL A 208 0.42 19.63 -3.07
N ILE A 209 -0.84 20.03 -3.01
CA ILE A 209 -1.84 19.73 -4.05
C ILE A 209 -1.40 20.32 -5.40
N GLU A 210 -0.97 21.57 -5.39
CA GLU A 210 -0.51 22.24 -6.63
C GLU A 210 0.76 21.59 -7.19
N THR A 211 1.69 21.19 -6.32
CA THR A 211 2.87 20.41 -6.71
C THR A 211 2.46 19.11 -7.38
N ALA A 212 1.59 18.34 -6.75
CA ALA A 212 1.11 17.07 -7.29
C ALA A 212 0.35 17.23 -8.61
N ARG A 213 -0.51 18.27 -8.72
CA ARG A 213 -1.23 18.61 -9.94
C ARG A 213 -0.27 18.86 -11.11
N ARG A 214 0.78 19.64 -10.89
CA ARG A 214 1.79 19.94 -11.93
C ARG A 214 2.57 18.69 -12.33
N GLU A 215 2.89 17.82 -11.38
CA GLU A 215 3.58 16.57 -11.67
C GLU A 215 2.71 15.58 -12.47
N LEU A 216 1.37 15.58 -12.29
CA LEU A 216 0.48 14.75 -13.10
C LEU A 216 0.63 15.00 -14.61
N TYR A 217 0.87 16.23 -15.02
CA TYR A 217 0.99 16.58 -16.45
C TYR A 217 2.38 16.28 -17.03
N LYS A 218 3.43 16.24 -16.22
CA LYS A 218 4.78 15.94 -16.71
C LYS A 218 5.00 14.49 -17.10
N HIS A 219 4.18 13.57 -16.58
CA HIS A 219 4.36 12.12 -16.73
C HIS A 219 3.52 11.47 -17.82
N THR A 220 2.61 12.20 -18.45
CA THR A 220 1.81 11.71 -19.58
C THR A 220 2.66 11.33 -20.79
N ASP A 221 3.86 11.88 -20.95
CA ASP A 221 4.74 11.64 -22.10
C ASP A 221 5.74 10.48 -21.92
N ILE A 222 5.95 10.02 -20.67
CA ILE A 222 6.97 8.99 -20.38
C ILE A 222 6.47 7.55 -20.67
N GLN A 223 5.21 7.37 -21.02
CA GLN A 223 4.54 6.07 -21.13
C GLN A 223 5.07 5.14 -22.23
N ARG A 224 6.06 5.51 -23.06
CA ARG A 224 6.45 4.73 -24.25
C ARG A 224 7.93 4.40 -24.41
N SER A 225 8.81 4.80 -23.52
CA SER A 225 10.25 4.56 -23.68
C SER A 225 10.75 3.35 -22.89
N GLY A 226 10.39 2.14 -23.29
CA GLY A 226 11.09 0.91 -22.91
C GLY A 226 12.41 0.80 -23.68
N GLY A 227 13.52 0.59 -22.98
CA GLY A 227 14.80 0.26 -23.63
C GLY A 227 14.84 -1.23 -24.03
N ARG A 228 15.52 -1.57 -25.13
CA ARG A 228 15.80 -2.95 -25.51
C ARG A 228 17.21 -3.32 -25.06
N LYS A 229 17.33 -4.32 -24.19
CA LYS A 229 18.61 -5.00 -23.88
C LYS A 229 18.50 -6.47 -24.30
N GLY A 230 19.36 -6.93 -25.18
CA GLY A 230 19.41 -8.34 -25.57
C GLY A 230 18.15 -8.92 -26.23
N GLY A 231 17.31 -8.08 -26.86
CA GLY A 231 16.07 -8.49 -27.51
C GLY A 231 14.81 -8.42 -26.63
N GLU A 232 14.95 -8.25 -25.31
CA GLU A 232 13.85 -8.08 -24.37
C GLU A 232 13.60 -6.61 -24.06
N THR A 233 12.32 -6.23 -23.89
CA THR A 233 11.94 -4.90 -23.44
C THR A 233 12.10 -4.83 -21.93
N VAL A 234 13.10 -4.09 -21.46
CA VAL A 234 13.38 -3.91 -20.04
C VAL A 234 12.85 -2.53 -19.59
N PHE A 235 12.08 -2.51 -18.54
CA PHE A 235 11.58 -1.29 -17.92
C PHE A 235 12.24 -1.09 -16.55
N PRO A 236 12.72 0.13 -16.19
CA PRO A 236 13.09 0.40 -14.81
C PRO A 236 11.87 0.15 -13.91
N ALA A 237 12.06 -0.54 -12.79
CA ALA A 237 10.97 -0.90 -11.88
C ALA A 237 10.34 0.34 -11.26
N LEU A 238 11.18 1.23 -10.83
CA LEU A 238 10.83 2.55 -10.30
C LEU A 238 11.65 3.54 -11.11
N ILE A 239 11.00 4.53 -11.66
CA ILE A 239 11.71 5.66 -12.22
C ILE A 239 12.17 6.45 -11.01
N ASP A 240 13.37 6.10 -10.53
CA ASP A 240 14.04 6.86 -9.51
C ASP A 240 14.27 8.28 -10.04
N ARG A 241 13.33 9.13 -9.74
CA ARG A 241 13.59 10.55 -9.59
C ARG A 241 13.81 10.80 -8.10
N SER A 242 14.68 9.99 -7.49
CA SER A 242 15.29 10.28 -6.20
C SER A 242 16.27 11.45 -6.34
N LEU A 243 15.83 12.47 -6.97
CA LEU A 243 16.18 13.76 -6.52
C LEU A 243 15.62 13.80 -5.10
N TYR A 244 16.46 13.57 -4.12
CA TYR A 244 16.23 13.65 -2.68
C TYR A 244 15.50 14.94 -2.24
N ASN A 245 15.08 15.78 -3.17
CA ASN A 245 14.34 16.99 -3.01
C ASN A 245 13.28 17.06 -4.10
N CYS A 246 12.07 16.52 -3.85
CA CYS A 246 10.91 16.99 -4.59
C CYS A 246 10.70 18.46 -4.17
N PRO A 247 10.98 19.44 -5.04
CA PRO A 247 10.79 20.82 -4.67
C PRO A 247 9.30 21.09 -4.49
N LEU A 248 8.93 21.61 -3.32
CA LEU A 248 7.58 22.12 -3.11
C LEU A 248 7.37 23.31 -4.06
N TYR A 249 6.32 23.25 -4.87
CA TYR A 249 5.88 24.43 -5.61
C TYR A 249 5.11 25.35 -4.64
N GLU A 250 5.78 26.41 -4.20
CA GLU A 250 5.24 27.36 -3.24
C GLU A 250 4.52 28.48 -3.97
N GLN A 251 3.20 28.34 -4.13
CA GLN A 251 2.33 29.39 -4.65
C GLN A 251 1.84 30.31 -3.52
N ILE A 252 1.68 29.74 -2.33
CA ILE A 252 1.27 30.44 -1.10
C ILE A 252 2.49 30.48 -0.19
N PRO A 253 2.99 31.66 0.21
CA PRO A 253 4.15 31.76 1.09
C PRO A 253 3.89 31.10 2.46
N LEU A 254 4.79 30.23 2.91
CA LEU A 254 4.59 29.47 4.17
C LEU A 254 5.02 30.20 5.43
N ASN A 255 5.70 31.36 5.33
CA ASN A 255 6.22 32.11 6.50
C ASN A 255 6.99 31.23 7.50
N LEU A 256 7.90 30.42 6.98
CA LEU A 256 8.72 29.54 7.78
C LEU A 256 9.64 30.34 8.70
N LYS A 257 9.84 29.89 9.95
CA LYS A 257 10.81 30.43 10.87
C LYS A 257 12.21 29.92 10.55
N SER A 258 13.23 30.61 11.06
CA SER A 258 14.63 30.20 10.86
C SER A 258 14.86 28.76 11.29
N GLY A 259 15.42 27.92 10.40
CA GLY A 259 15.65 26.51 10.65
C GLY A 259 14.48 25.58 10.32
N GLU A 260 13.32 26.11 9.99
CA GLU A 260 12.20 25.30 9.45
C GLU A 260 12.42 25.07 7.96
N VAL A 261 12.37 23.80 7.54
CA VAL A 261 12.57 23.41 6.14
C VAL A 261 11.53 22.36 5.75
N VAL A 262 10.86 22.57 4.64
CA VAL A 262 10.01 21.55 4.03
C VAL A 262 10.90 20.56 3.28
N GLN A 263 10.84 19.29 3.67
CA GLN A 263 11.55 18.21 3.00
C GLN A 263 10.56 17.39 2.18
N GLY A 264 10.86 17.17 0.90
CA GLY A 264 10.02 16.41 -0.01
C GLY A 264 10.71 15.17 -0.56
N LYS A 265 9.95 14.09 -0.75
CA LYS A 265 10.36 12.89 -1.48
C LYS A 265 9.26 12.52 -2.48
N GLN A 266 9.65 12.05 -3.66
CA GLN A 266 8.75 11.58 -4.71
C GLN A 266 9.29 10.27 -5.29
N VAL A 267 8.39 9.31 -5.50
CA VAL A 267 8.68 8.07 -6.23
C VAL A 267 7.61 7.84 -7.28
N VAL A 268 8.04 7.60 -8.51
CA VAL A 268 7.17 7.37 -9.66
C VAL A 268 7.25 5.90 -10.05
N GLY A 269 6.11 5.23 -10.11
CA GLY A 269 6.00 3.84 -10.57
C GLY A 269 6.11 3.73 -12.09
N SER A 270 6.78 2.68 -12.57
CA SER A 270 6.80 2.34 -13.98
C SER A 270 5.40 1.95 -14.48
N PRO A 271 5.13 2.00 -15.80
CA PRO A 271 3.85 1.58 -16.37
C PRO A 271 3.44 0.15 -15.95
N LEU A 272 4.39 -0.78 -15.85
CA LEU A 272 4.10 -2.16 -15.41
C LEU A 272 3.70 -2.23 -13.93
N LEU A 273 4.26 -1.38 -13.07
CA LEU A 273 3.80 -1.29 -11.68
C LEU A 273 2.41 -0.67 -11.58
N VAL A 274 2.09 0.34 -12.40
CA VAL A 274 0.74 0.88 -12.49
C VAL A 274 -0.24 -0.23 -12.90
N ASP A 275 0.06 -0.98 -13.95
CA ASP A 275 -0.77 -2.09 -14.42
C ASP A 275 -0.91 -3.19 -13.37
N LEU A 276 0.13 -3.47 -12.57
CA LEU A 276 0.06 -4.36 -11.42
C LEU A 276 -0.86 -3.81 -10.33
N PHE A 277 -0.68 -2.56 -9.91
CA PHE A 277 -1.50 -1.95 -8.84
C PHE A 277 -2.99 -1.87 -9.20
N PHE A 278 -3.31 -1.81 -10.48
CA PHE A 278 -4.68 -1.73 -10.99
C PHE A 278 -5.26 -3.06 -11.50
N GLY A 279 -4.54 -4.16 -11.32
CA GLY A 279 -5.05 -5.50 -11.58
C GLY A 279 -5.08 -5.92 -13.04
N LYS A 280 -4.41 -5.21 -13.94
CA LYS A 280 -4.17 -5.69 -15.31
C LYS A 280 -3.13 -6.79 -15.35
N LEU A 281 -2.10 -6.65 -14.49
CA LEU A 281 -1.10 -7.68 -14.26
C LEU A 281 -1.35 -8.38 -12.94
N GLY A 282 -1.20 -9.69 -12.91
CA GLY A 282 -1.22 -10.51 -11.70
C GLY A 282 0.12 -10.46 -10.96
N ALA A 283 1.22 -10.39 -11.72
CA ALA A 283 2.57 -10.35 -11.17
C ALA A 283 3.56 -9.64 -12.11
N VAL A 284 4.63 -9.09 -11.52
CA VAL A 284 5.83 -8.63 -12.23
C VAL A 284 7.08 -9.11 -11.50
N LEU A 285 8.09 -9.55 -12.25
CA LEU A 285 9.37 -9.99 -11.71
C LEU A 285 10.38 -8.85 -11.71
N TRP A 286 10.78 -8.44 -10.51
CA TRP A 286 11.81 -7.44 -10.29
C TRP A 286 13.17 -8.11 -10.03
N THR A 287 14.22 -7.65 -10.73
CA THR A 287 15.62 -8.06 -10.52
C THR A 287 16.52 -6.87 -10.83
N ASN A 288 17.52 -6.61 -9.99
CA ASN A 288 18.53 -5.57 -10.25
C ASN A 288 17.97 -4.20 -10.67
N ASN A 289 16.92 -3.73 -9.97
CA ASN A 289 16.22 -2.47 -10.28
C ASN A 289 15.52 -2.43 -11.65
N GLU A 290 15.27 -3.59 -12.27
CA GLU A 290 14.56 -3.72 -13.54
C GLU A 290 13.37 -4.69 -13.37
N ILE A 291 12.29 -4.46 -14.14
CA ILE A 291 11.22 -5.45 -14.30
C ILE A 291 11.52 -6.23 -15.58
N ARG A 292 11.65 -7.56 -15.44
CA ARG A 292 12.02 -8.43 -16.57
C ARG A 292 10.87 -9.25 -17.12
N HIS A 293 9.92 -9.62 -16.26
CA HIS A 293 8.78 -10.45 -16.65
C HIS A 293 7.50 -9.92 -16.06
N SER A 294 6.38 -10.19 -16.72
CA SER A 294 5.04 -9.87 -16.23
C SER A 294 4.08 -11.01 -16.57
N ILE A 295 3.13 -11.25 -15.68
CA ILE A 295 2.03 -12.21 -15.86
C ILE A 295 0.74 -11.41 -15.92
N ALA A 296 0.03 -11.48 -17.05
CA ALA A 296 -1.26 -10.82 -17.19
C ALA A 296 -2.33 -11.53 -16.35
N GLN A 297 -3.28 -10.77 -15.83
CA GLN A 297 -4.40 -11.34 -15.05
C GLN A 297 -5.25 -12.31 -15.89
N ALA A 298 -5.41 -12.03 -17.18
CA ALA A 298 -6.17 -12.88 -18.09
C ALA A 298 -5.50 -14.23 -18.41
N ASP A 299 -4.16 -14.32 -18.30
CA ASP A 299 -3.41 -15.52 -18.62
C ASP A 299 -3.38 -16.54 -17.48
N MET A 300 -3.86 -16.16 -16.28
CA MET A 300 -3.83 -17.01 -15.10
C MET A 300 -4.55 -18.35 -15.30
N ALA A 301 -5.68 -18.35 -16.03
CA ALA A 301 -6.44 -19.57 -16.29
C ALA A 301 -5.72 -20.50 -17.30
N SER A 302 -4.91 -19.96 -18.20
CA SER A 302 -4.21 -20.73 -19.24
C SER A 302 -2.86 -21.28 -18.76
N LEU A 303 -2.21 -20.65 -17.79
CA LEU A 303 -0.94 -21.10 -17.22
C LEU A 303 -1.05 -22.44 -16.47
N ALA A 304 -2.25 -22.77 -15.97
CA ALA A 304 -2.49 -24.03 -15.27
C ALA A 304 -2.34 -25.29 -16.15
N ILE A 305 -2.36 -25.15 -17.47
CA ILE A 305 -2.43 -26.28 -18.44
C ILE A 305 -1.24 -26.28 -19.39
N SER A 306 -0.47 -25.20 -19.54
CA SER A 306 0.57 -25.04 -20.54
C SER A 306 1.94 -24.82 -19.92
N PHE A 307 3.00 -25.15 -20.65
CA PHE A 307 4.40 -24.88 -20.36
C PHE A 307 4.59 -23.50 -19.71
N ASN A 308 5.07 -23.48 -18.45
CA ASN A 308 5.36 -22.24 -17.74
C ASN A 308 6.66 -21.61 -18.26
N PRO A 309 6.60 -20.52 -19.04
CA PRO A 309 7.79 -19.88 -19.60
C PRO A 309 8.70 -19.27 -18.52
N HIS A 310 8.24 -19.22 -17.26
CA HIS A 310 8.95 -18.67 -16.11
C HIS A 310 9.35 -19.75 -15.09
N ALA A 311 9.41 -21.02 -15.50
CA ALA A 311 9.69 -22.15 -14.61
C ALA A 311 10.92 -21.93 -13.73
N GLU A 312 11.97 -21.28 -14.24
CA GLU A 312 13.18 -20.94 -13.50
C GLU A 312 12.90 -20.06 -12.26
N PHE A 313 11.87 -19.19 -12.31
CA PHE A 313 11.54 -18.23 -11.27
C PHE A 313 10.29 -18.60 -10.45
N THR A 314 9.70 -19.78 -10.68
CA THR A 314 8.42 -20.14 -10.05
C THR A 314 8.45 -21.46 -9.29
N GLN A 315 9.56 -22.23 -9.32
CA GLN A 315 9.65 -23.53 -8.64
C GLN A 315 9.59 -23.41 -7.12
N ALA A 316 10.21 -22.38 -6.55
CA ALA A 316 10.19 -22.11 -5.13
C ALA A 316 10.02 -20.62 -4.85
N ILE A 317 9.02 -20.28 -4.04
CA ILE A 317 8.65 -18.90 -3.75
C ILE A 317 8.60 -18.68 -2.24
N PHE A 318 9.20 -17.58 -1.78
CA PHE A 318 9.16 -17.16 -0.38
C PHE A 318 8.27 -15.92 -0.22
N PRO A 319 6.98 -16.09 0.14
CA PRO A 319 6.07 -14.98 0.38
C PRO A 319 6.41 -14.22 1.66
N GLY A 320 6.50 -12.91 1.57
CA GLY A 320 6.78 -12.09 2.75
C GLY A 320 6.51 -10.60 2.54
N SER A 321 6.42 -9.85 3.63
CA SER A 321 6.35 -8.38 3.54
C SER A 321 7.72 -7.72 3.49
N PHE A 322 8.77 -8.41 3.95
CA PHE A 322 10.17 -7.95 3.98
C PHE A 322 10.35 -6.50 4.42
N SER A 323 9.73 -6.16 5.54
CA SER A 323 9.71 -4.78 6.08
C SER A 323 10.24 -4.74 7.52
N PRO A 324 11.57 -4.76 7.72
CA PRO A 324 12.63 -5.05 6.76
C PRO A 324 12.86 -6.57 6.52
N ILE A 325 13.62 -6.92 5.47
CA ILE A 325 14.26 -8.23 5.37
C ILE A 325 15.36 -8.32 6.43
N HIS A 326 15.57 -9.49 7.04
CA HIS A 326 16.54 -9.68 8.12
C HIS A 326 17.26 -11.02 8.00
N GLN A 327 18.28 -11.24 8.85
CA GLN A 327 19.12 -12.43 8.79
C GLN A 327 18.34 -13.74 8.82
N GLY A 328 17.27 -13.84 9.60
CA GLY A 328 16.41 -15.03 9.60
C GLY A 328 15.81 -15.35 8.24
N HIS A 329 15.38 -14.33 7.47
CA HIS A 329 14.90 -14.54 6.10
C HIS A 329 16.03 -15.03 5.17
N VAL A 330 17.24 -14.49 5.33
CA VAL A 330 18.41 -14.89 4.52
C VAL A 330 18.80 -16.34 4.77
N GLU A 331 18.74 -16.77 6.03
CA GLU A 331 19.03 -18.15 6.40
C GLU A 331 17.96 -19.12 5.90
N MET A 332 16.68 -18.77 6.06
CA MET A 332 15.57 -19.54 5.49
C MET A 332 15.73 -19.72 3.98
N LEU A 333 16.10 -18.65 3.27
CA LEU A 333 16.33 -18.65 1.84
C LEU A 333 17.43 -19.63 1.45
N LYS A 334 18.60 -19.59 2.11
CA LYS A 334 19.73 -20.50 1.86
C LYS A 334 19.38 -21.98 2.12
N ILE A 335 18.73 -22.24 3.24
CA ILE A 335 18.34 -23.62 3.60
C ILE A 335 17.30 -24.16 2.62
N ALA A 336 16.32 -23.34 2.23
CA ALA A 336 15.30 -23.70 1.25
C ALA A 336 15.91 -24.00 -0.12
N GLU A 337 16.84 -23.17 -0.63
CA GLU A 337 17.58 -23.40 -1.88
C GLU A 337 18.36 -24.71 -1.85
N GLN A 338 19.06 -24.99 -0.75
CA GLN A 338 19.79 -26.25 -0.57
C GLN A 338 18.86 -27.46 -0.53
N ARG A 339 17.72 -27.37 0.14
CA ARG A 339 16.79 -28.49 0.30
C ARG A 339 15.98 -28.79 -0.96
N LEU A 340 15.55 -27.74 -1.65
CA LEU A 340 14.75 -27.85 -2.86
C LEU A 340 15.59 -27.98 -4.14
N GLN A 341 16.91 -27.80 -4.04
CA GLN A 341 17.87 -27.83 -5.18
C GLN A 341 17.46 -26.89 -6.32
N THR A 342 16.87 -25.76 -5.97
CA THR A 342 16.43 -24.71 -6.91
C THR A 342 16.58 -23.33 -6.28
N LYS A 343 16.58 -22.29 -7.11
CA LYS A 343 16.56 -20.91 -6.64
C LYS A 343 15.21 -20.57 -6.00
N VAL A 344 15.25 -19.89 -4.87
CA VAL A 344 14.08 -19.37 -4.20
C VAL A 344 13.90 -17.89 -4.54
N VAL A 345 12.74 -17.54 -5.07
CA VAL A 345 12.39 -16.16 -5.42
C VAL A 345 11.52 -15.57 -4.29
N LEU A 346 11.85 -14.38 -3.83
CA LEU A 346 11.00 -13.67 -2.86
C LEU A 346 9.69 -13.25 -3.52
N GLU A 347 8.61 -13.20 -2.78
CA GLU A 347 7.33 -12.68 -3.28
C GLU A 347 6.76 -11.66 -2.30
N MET A 348 6.33 -10.53 -2.83
CA MET A 348 5.71 -9.45 -2.09
C MET A 348 4.39 -9.06 -2.74
N SER A 349 3.28 -9.27 -2.04
CA SER A 349 2.00 -8.77 -2.52
C SER A 349 1.92 -7.25 -2.31
N VAL A 350 1.63 -6.50 -3.39
CA VAL A 350 1.40 -5.04 -3.33
C VAL A 350 0.10 -4.70 -2.62
N GLN A 351 -0.84 -5.65 -2.58
CA GLN A 351 -2.05 -5.61 -1.75
C GLN A 351 -1.97 -6.66 -0.66
N ASN A 352 -2.56 -6.39 0.49
CA ASN A 352 -2.57 -7.33 1.60
C ASN A 352 -3.97 -7.35 2.24
N VAL A 353 -4.40 -8.53 2.71
CA VAL A 353 -5.72 -8.73 3.35
C VAL A 353 -5.86 -7.85 4.60
N ASN A 354 -4.80 -7.73 5.39
CA ASN A 354 -4.83 -7.10 6.72
C ASN A 354 -3.95 -5.84 6.82
N LYS A 355 -3.50 -5.30 5.70
CA LYS A 355 -2.65 -4.10 5.68
C LYS A 355 -3.05 -3.22 4.50
N PRO A 356 -2.92 -1.89 4.61
CA PRO A 356 -3.05 -1.02 3.45
C PRO A 356 -2.14 -1.46 2.32
N ALA A 357 -2.56 -1.19 1.08
CA ALA A 357 -1.71 -1.39 -0.09
C ALA A 357 -0.39 -0.64 0.08
N LEU A 358 0.67 -1.18 -0.52
CA LEU A 358 1.97 -0.51 -0.54
C LEU A 358 1.89 0.75 -1.38
N ASP A 359 2.45 1.85 -0.89
CA ASP A 359 2.74 3.01 -1.71
C ASP A 359 4.09 2.84 -2.44
N TYR A 360 4.37 3.67 -3.46
CA TYR A 360 5.59 3.54 -4.25
C TYR A 360 6.87 3.83 -3.43
N ILE A 361 6.80 4.72 -2.43
CA ILE A 361 7.94 5.00 -1.53
C ILE A 361 8.23 3.78 -0.62
N ASP A 362 7.18 3.15 -0.07
CA ASP A 362 7.34 1.97 0.79
C ASP A 362 7.86 0.77 -0.03
N LEU A 363 7.39 0.62 -1.28
CA LEU A 363 7.86 -0.40 -2.21
C LEU A 363 9.34 -0.21 -2.54
N GLU A 364 9.75 1.00 -2.93
CA GLU A 364 11.14 1.36 -3.21
C GLU A 364 12.05 1.00 -2.03
N HIS A 365 11.72 1.48 -0.82
CA HIS A 365 12.51 1.21 0.37
C HIS A 365 12.71 -0.29 0.64
N ARG A 366 11.67 -1.11 0.42
CA ARG A 366 11.77 -2.56 0.61
C ARG A 366 12.66 -3.22 -0.43
N LEU A 367 12.51 -2.85 -1.70
CA LEU A 367 13.32 -3.40 -2.80
C LEU A 367 14.79 -3.00 -2.66
N GLU A 368 15.07 -1.74 -2.32
CA GLU A 368 16.43 -1.27 -2.01
C GLU A 368 17.06 -2.04 -0.84
N HIS A 369 16.28 -2.24 0.24
CA HIS A 369 16.77 -2.98 1.40
C HIS A 369 17.02 -4.46 1.07
N ILE A 370 16.12 -5.09 0.29
CA ILE A 370 16.33 -6.46 -0.21
C ILE A 370 17.63 -6.52 -1.04
N ASN A 371 17.81 -5.61 -1.99
CA ASN A 371 19.01 -5.60 -2.84
C ASN A 371 20.30 -5.35 -2.05
N LYS A 372 20.23 -4.55 -0.98
CA LYS A 372 21.37 -4.32 -0.09
C LYS A 372 21.76 -5.56 0.74
N VAL A 373 20.77 -6.32 1.24
CA VAL A 373 20.98 -7.48 2.11
C VAL A 373 21.24 -8.75 1.30
N THR A 374 20.53 -8.92 0.19
CA THR A 374 20.63 -10.06 -0.73
C THR A 374 20.79 -9.55 -2.16
N PRO A 375 22.01 -9.16 -2.58
CA PRO A 375 22.26 -8.64 -3.92
C PRO A 375 21.80 -9.62 -5.00
N ASN A 376 21.20 -9.10 -6.07
CA ASN A 376 20.65 -9.83 -7.21
C ASN A 376 19.50 -10.79 -6.89
N GLN A 377 18.89 -10.70 -5.71
CA GLN A 377 17.73 -11.48 -5.34
C GLN A 377 16.52 -11.07 -6.20
N ALA A 378 15.94 -12.05 -6.90
CA ALA A 378 14.70 -11.84 -7.64
C ALA A 378 13.49 -11.70 -6.70
N VAL A 379 12.56 -10.82 -7.04
CA VAL A 379 11.34 -10.57 -6.26
C VAL A 379 10.13 -10.54 -7.19
N TRP A 380 9.18 -11.42 -6.99
CA TRP A 380 7.85 -11.28 -7.56
C TRP A 380 7.06 -10.23 -6.79
N LEU A 381 6.59 -9.21 -7.47
CA LEU A 381 5.56 -8.30 -6.97
C LEU A 381 4.21 -8.77 -7.51
N THR A 382 3.24 -9.00 -6.63
CA THR A 382 1.98 -9.65 -7.03
C THR A 382 0.75 -8.90 -6.54
N GLN A 383 -0.37 -9.12 -7.20
CA GLN A 383 -1.71 -8.80 -6.68
C GLN A 383 -2.38 -10.01 -6.00
N ALA A 384 -1.62 -10.91 -5.42
CA ALA A 384 -2.09 -12.14 -4.83
C ALA A 384 -1.94 -12.17 -3.30
N PRO A 385 -2.83 -11.53 -2.53
CA PRO A 385 -2.72 -11.50 -1.06
C PRO A 385 -2.97 -12.86 -0.41
N LEU A 386 -3.67 -13.79 -1.07
CA LEU A 386 -4.03 -15.11 -0.56
C LEU A 386 -3.23 -16.22 -1.24
N PHE A 387 -2.92 -17.30 -0.52
CA PHE A 387 -2.17 -18.43 -1.06
C PHE A 387 -2.84 -19.10 -2.26
N VAL A 388 -4.18 -19.18 -2.29
CA VAL A 388 -4.91 -19.71 -3.44
C VAL A 388 -4.63 -18.89 -4.70
N ARG A 389 -4.55 -17.56 -4.59
CA ARG A 389 -4.21 -16.68 -5.71
C ARG A 389 -2.74 -16.76 -6.10
N LYS A 390 -1.87 -16.99 -5.12
CA LYS A 390 -0.45 -17.28 -5.40
C LYS A 390 -0.29 -18.63 -6.13
N ALA A 391 -1.07 -19.65 -5.77
CA ALA A 391 -1.08 -20.94 -6.43
C ALA A 391 -1.58 -20.85 -7.90
N GLU A 392 -2.58 -20.02 -8.16
CA GLU A 392 -3.05 -19.70 -9.52
C GLU A 392 -1.97 -19.03 -10.37
N LEU A 393 -1.19 -18.08 -9.77
CA LEU A 393 -0.09 -17.38 -10.46
C LEU A 393 1.13 -18.27 -10.70
N PHE A 394 1.39 -19.20 -9.78
CA PHE A 394 2.61 -20.00 -9.72
C PHE A 394 2.30 -21.50 -9.55
N PRO A 395 1.67 -22.14 -10.54
CA PRO A 395 1.38 -23.58 -10.46
C PRO A 395 2.67 -24.39 -10.30
N GLY A 396 2.62 -25.44 -9.48
CA GLY A 396 3.73 -26.34 -9.22
C GLY A 396 4.78 -25.80 -8.24
N THR A 397 4.56 -24.63 -7.64
CA THR A 397 5.54 -24.02 -6.73
C THR A 397 5.55 -24.66 -5.35
N THR A 398 6.71 -24.62 -4.70
CA THR A 398 6.85 -24.84 -3.26
C THR A 398 6.94 -23.49 -2.55
N PHE A 399 5.95 -23.16 -1.69
CA PHE A 399 5.95 -21.96 -0.87
C PHE A 399 6.80 -22.15 0.38
N VAL A 400 7.82 -21.31 0.55
CA VAL A 400 8.67 -21.28 1.75
C VAL A 400 8.01 -20.38 2.79
N VAL A 401 7.60 -20.92 3.93
CA VAL A 401 6.86 -20.17 4.96
C VAL A 401 7.28 -20.52 6.37
N GLY A 402 7.13 -19.59 7.31
CA GLY A 402 7.24 -19.88 8.74
C GLY A 402 5.97 -20.54 9.30
N SER A 403 6.11 -21.27 10.40
CA SER A 403 5.02 -21.92 11.11
C SER A 403 3.91 -20.95 11.53
N ASP A 404 4.24 -19.70 11.88
CA ASP A 404 3.28 -18.64 12.21
C ASP A 404 2.39 -18.25 11.03
N THR A 405 2.93 -18.29 9.82
CA THR A 405 2.18 -18.03 8.57
C THR A 405 1.24 -19.20 8.26
N LEU A 406 1.70 -20.43 8.42
CA LEU A 406 0.87 -21.62 8.23
C LEU A 406 -0.28 -21.68 9.25
N LYS A 407 0.00 -21.35 10.52
CA LYS A 407 -0.99 -21.27 11.58
C LYS A 407 -2.09 -20.27 11.25
N ARG A 408 -1.73 -19.06 10.78
CA ARG A 408 -2.71 -18.06 10.33
C ARG A 408 -3.49 -18.52 9.10
N PHE A 409 -2.85 -19.24 8.18
CA PHE A 409 -3.54 -19.78 7.00
C PHE A 409 -4.58 -20.84 7.40
N ALA A 410 -4.34 -21.63 8.44
CA ALA A 410 -5.27 -22.62 8.95
C ALA A 410 -6.38 -22.05 9.86
N ASP A 411 -6.28 -20.79 10.28
CA ASP A 411 -7.20 -20.16 11.23
C ASP A 411 -8.57 -19.90 10.60
N LEU A 412 -9.59 -20.61 11.10
CA LEU A 412 -10.97 -20.57 10.60
C LEU A 412 -11.62 -19.18 10.70
N ARG A 413 -11.13 -18.31 11.57
CA ARG A 413 -11.61 -16.92 11.67
C ARG A 413 -11.50 -16.18 10.35
N PHE A 414 -10.49 -16.49 9.52
CA PHE A 414 -10.34 -15.92 8.19
C PHE A 414 -11.32 -16.49 7.15
N TYR A 415 -12.05 -17.54 7.49
CA TYR A 415 -13.01 -18.24 6.62
C TYR A 415 -14.44 -18.16 7.13
N HIS A 416 -14.76 -17.20 8.04
CA HIS A 416 -16.05 -17.07 8.70
C HIS A 416 -16.47 -18.34 9.45
N GLU A 417 -15.52 -18.94 10.19
CA GLU A 417 -15.68 -20.21 10.89
C GLU A 417 -16.19 -21.37 10.01
N ASN A 418 -15.99 -21.25 8.69
CA ASN A 418 -16.47 -22.21 7.70
C ASN A 418 -15.36 -23.16 7.25
N THR A 419 -15.33 -24.37 7.78
CA THR A 419 -14.36 -25.41 7.42
C THR A 419 -14.43 -25.83 5.95
N HIS A 420 -15.61 -25.81 5.32
CA HIS A 420 -15.79 -26.16 3.90
C HIS A 420 -15.04 -25.19 3.00
N LYS A 421 -15.06 -23.88 3.31
CA LYS A 421 -14.29 -22.88 2.55
C LYS A 421 -12.78 -23.14 2.60
N LEU A 422 -12.26 -23.47 3.78
CA LEU A 422 -10.85 -23.83 3.92
C LEU A 422 -10.52 -25.08 3.10
N HIS A 423 -11.35 -26.12 3.16
CA HIS A 423 -11.16 -27.35 2.37
C HIS A 423 -11.19 -27.07 0.87
N ASP A 424 -12.09 -26.23 0.38
CA ASP A 424 -12.15 -25.87 -1.05
C ASP A 424 -10.89 -25.13 -1.49
N ILE A 425 -10.37 -24.24 -0.67
CA ILE A 425 -9.09 -23.53 -0.92
C ILE A 425 -7.93 -24.53 -0.95
N LEU A 426 -7.88 -25.47 -0.03
CA LEU A 426 -6.83 -26.50 0.01
C LEU A 426 -6.89 -27.41 -1.22
N ARG A 427 -8.09 -27.78 -1.69
CA ARG A 427 -8.28 -28.53 -2.94
C ARG A 427 -7.77 -27.76 -4.14
N GLN A 428 -8.01 -26.44 -4.20
CA GLN A 428 -7.51 -25.61 -5.29
C GLN A 428 -5.97 -25.54 -5.25
N ILE A 429 -5.34 -25.35 -4.08
CA ILE A 429 -3.89 -25.35 -3.94
C ILE A 429 -3.29 -26.71 -4.40
N ALA A 430 -3.92 -27.81 -3.98
CA ALA A 430 -3.53 -29.15 -4.42
C ALA A 430 -3.72 -29.36 -5.94
N PHE A 431 -4.82 -28.84 -6.50
CA PHE A 431 -5.08 -28.87 -7.96
C PHE A 431 -3.96 -28.18 -8.76
N TYR A 432 -3.45 -27.04 -8.25
CA TYR A 432 -2.29 -26.35 -8.85
C TYR A 432 -0.95 -27.02 -8.54
N ASN A 433 -0.94 -28.20 -7.89
CA ASN A 433 0.26 -28.94 -7.51
C ASN A 433 1.24 -28.14 -6.66
N CYS A 434 0.73 -27.26 -5.81
CA CYS A 434 1.55 -26.43 -4.91
C CYS A 434 1.77 -27.14 -3.58
N ARG A 435 2.93 -26.91 -2.96
CA ARG A 435 3.33 -27.44 -1.65
C ARG A 435 3.85 -26.33 -0.75
N PHE A 436 4.12 -26.66 0.52
CA PHE A 436 4.69 -25.77 1.50
C PHE A 436 5.94 -26.37 2.12
N LEU A 437 7.03 -25.61 2.21
CA LEU A 437 8.20 -25.94 3.03
C LEU A 437 8.14 -25.08 4.30
N ILE A 438 8.00 -25.74 5.45
CA ILE A 438 7.70 -25.09 6.74
C ILE A 438 8.97 -24.95 7.56
N PHE A 439 9.20 -23.73 8.07
CA PHE A 439 10.28 -23.43 9.00
C PHE A 439 9.73 -23.23 10.40
N ALA A 440 10.32 -23.89 11.37
CA ALA A 440 9.94 -23.75 12.78
C ALA A 440 10.27 -22.34 13.31
N ARG A 441 9.49 -21.90 14.29
CA ARG A 441 9.68 -20.61 14.95
C ARG A 441 9.59 -20.74 16.47
N GLN A 442 10.47 -20.03 17.17
CA GLN A 442 10.33 -19.83 18.60
C GLN A 442 9.26 -18.76 18.85
N SER A 443 8.22 -19.09 19.61
CA SER A 443 7.19 -18.15 20.04
C SER A 443 7.21 -18.00 21.56
N LYS A 444 6.43 -17.08 22.11
CA LYS A 444 6.27 -16.94 23.56
C LYS A 444 5.66 -18.18 24.22
N SER A 445 4.88 -18.95 23.47
CA SER A 445 4.22 -20.19 23.89
C SER A 445 5.10 -21.43 23.71
N GLY A 446 6.30 -21.32 23.17
CA GLY A 446 7.21 -22.42 22.89
C GLY A 446 7.59 -22.55 21.42
N LEU A 447 8.20 -23.69 21.07
CA LEU A 447 8.58 -24.00 19.70
C LEU A 447 7.35 -24.37 18.87
N GLU A 448 7.07 -23.62 17.81
CA GLU A 448 6.04 -23.92 16.83
C GLU A 448 6.70 -24.55 15.58
N SER A 449 6.45 -25.84 15.35
CA SER A 449 6.91 -26.62 14.19
C SER A 449 5.71 -27.30 13.52
N LEU A 450 5.90 -27.91 12.36
CA LEU A 450 4.81 -28.63 11.68
C LEU A 450 4.17 -29.69 12.58
N ASP A 451 4.96 -30.38 13.41
CA ASP A 451 4.47 -31.41 14.33
C ASP A 451 3.62 -30.87 15.48
N THR A 452 3.92 -29.65 15.94
CA THR A 452 3.22 -29.04 17.08
C THR A 452 2.00 -28.20 16.68
N LEU A 453 1.82 -27.93 15.39
CA LEU A 453 0.70 -27.13 14.89
C LEU A 453 -0.59 -27.97 14.80
N GLU A 454 -1.67 -27.44 15.32
CA GLU A 454 -3.03 -27.95 15.09
C GLU A 454 -3.55 -27.40 13.75
N ILE A 455 -3.41 -28.18 12.69
CA ILE A 455 -3.83 -27.83 11.33
C ILE A 455 -4.57 -29.02 10.69
N PRO A 456 -5.48 -28.78 9.72
CA PRO A 456 -6.19 -29.85 9.02
C PRO A 456 -5.23 -30.84 8.34
N ASP A 457 -5.59 -32.14 8.36
CA ASP A 457 -4.76 -33.21 7.74
C ASP A 457 -4.48 -32.96 6.26
N MET A 458 -5.47 -32.43 5.54
CA MET A 458 -5.30 -32.06 4.14
C MET A 458 -4.21 -30.99 3.95
N LEU A 459 -4.15 -29.97 4.83
CA LEU A 459 -3.06 -28.97 4.78
C LEU A 459 -1.74 -29.61 5.14
N ARG A 460 -1.72 -30.47 6.18
CA ARG A 460 -0.51 -31.18 6.60
C ARG A 460 0.08 -32.03 5.46
N SER A 461 -0.77 -32.68 4.65
CA SER A 461 -0.32 -33.49 3.50
C SER A 461 0.36 -32.68 2.39
N LEU A 462 0.13 -31.38 2.34
CA LEU A 462 0.78 -30.47 1.39
C LEU A 462 2.09 -29.86 1.93
N CYS A 463 2.48 -30.21 3.18
CA CYS A 463 3.62 -29.61 3.86
C CYS A 463 4.80 -30.59 3.96
N ASP A 464 6.00 -30.05 3.75
CA ASP A 464 7.27 -30.63 4.16
C ASP A 464 7.91 -29.71 5.20
N ASP A 465 8.62 -30.24 6.19
CA ASP A 465 9.23 -29.42 7.24
C ASP A 465 10.76 -29.33 7.15
N VAL A 466 11.28 -28.24 7.68
CA VAL A 466 12.70 -28.12 8.03
C VAL A 466 12.82 -28.40 9.53
N PRO A 467 13.55 -29.48 9.91
CA PRO A 467 13.66 -29.84 11.33
C PRO A 467 14.15 -28.67 12.18
N PRO A 468 13.58 -28.47 13.40
CA PRO A 468 14.02 -27.39 14.30
C PRO A 468 15.51 -27.43 14.66
N SER A 469 16.14 -28.62 14.60
CA SER A 469 17.59 -28.82 14.79
C SER A 469 18.43 -28.19 13.67
N VAL A 470 17.86 -27.97 12.49
CA VAL A 470 18.52 -27.33 11.34
C VAL A 470 18.32 -25.81 11.39
N PHE A 471 17.12 -25.38 11.76
CA PHE A 471 16.78 -23.95 11.82
C PHE A 471 15.63 -23.68 12.78
N THR A 472 15.81 -22.65 13.59
CA THR A 472 14.75 -22.07 14.44
C THR A 472 14.86 -20.56 14.43
N MET A 473 13.79 -19.85 14.10
CA MET A 473 13.80 -18.38 13.99
C MET A 473 13.33 -17.70 15.28
N ASP A 474 14.19 -16.83 15.84
CA ASP A 474 13.90 -16.04 17.04
C ASP A 474 13.60 -14.56 16.73
N ILE A 475 13.83 -14.11 15.48
CA ILE A 475 13.74 -12.70 15.08
C ILE A 475 12.47 -12.48 14.27
N SER A 476 11.76 -11.36 14.55
CA SER A 476 10.65 -10.91 13.72
C SER A 476 10.89 -9.50 13.18
N SER A 477 10.43 -9.24 11.94
CA SER A 477 10.47 -7.89 11.36
C SER A 477 9.72 -6.85 12.21
N SER A 478 8.73 -7.28 13.00
CA SER A 478 7.98 -6.41 13.91
C SER A 478 8.81 -5.95 15.10
N ASP A 479 9.67 -6.81 15.64
CA ASP A 479 10.55 -6.46 16.76
C ASP A 479 11.66 -5.52 16.29
N LEU A 480 12.20 -5.73 15.09
CA LEU A 480 13.20 -4.85 14.50
C LEU A 480 12.64 -3.43 14.27
N ARG A 481 11.43 -3.29 13.73
CA ARG A 481 10.80 -1.96 13.54
C ARG A 481 10.57 -1.19 14.84
N ARG A 482 10.38 -1.87 15.97
CA ARG A 482 10.25 -1.21 17.28
C ARG A 482 11.57 -0.66 17.80
N GLN A 483 12.70 -1.14 17.28
CA GLN A 483 14.05 -0.74 17.68
C GLN A 483 14.61 0.37 16.78
N GLU A 484 14.07 0.59 15.58
CA GLU A 484 14.46 1.70 14.71
C GLU A 484 13.94 3.03 15.28
N PRO A 485 14.80 4.06 15.40
CA PRO A 485 14.34 5.40 15.80
C PRO A 485 13.36 5.97 14.76
N PRO A 486 12.41 6.80 15.20
CA PRO A 486 11.33 7.34 14.37
C PRO A 486 11.82 8.31 13.28
#